data_7abc871034c662593536bc6c6fc6be50
#
_entry.id   7abc871034c662593536bc6c6fc6be50
#
_cell.length_a   1.000
_cell.length_b   1.000
_cell.length_c   1.000
_cell.angle_alpha   90.00
_cell.angle_beta   90.00
_cell.angle_gamma   90.00
#
_symmetry.space_group_name_H-M   'P 1'
#
loop_
_entity.id
_entity.type
_entity.pdbx_description
1 polymer ?
#
loop_
_entity_poly.entity_id
_entity_poly.type
_entity_poly.pdbx_seq_one_letter_code
_entity_poly.pdbx_strand_id
1 'polypeptide(L)'
;MTSEQTDSGARPTQLKVVTFNTWKCDGEYALRLEAMSRQMQALDADVFALQECFATLDGSTDTARNLAHRLGMHLHTAPARRKRRWFQGEWVDSFSSLAVLSRFLIRTGNHMELPSTQADGGRLAQFCSLEQAGRSVLVVNTHLSHLLQLEGGDALRSEQLRTLLNHSARMPPHALTLLCGDFNASMDSPELSPFMQPPWSLVDAFAQAGGGEKFTYRTPEGHGLNLDHILCVPSCSPSTMACLAASVVLNEPGVLPSDHAGVSITFGMN
;
A
#
# COMPACT_ATOMS: atom_id res chain seq x y z
N MET A 1 -23.89 35.42 36.63
CA MET A 1 -22.64 35.20 35.87
C MET A 1 -22.61 33.74 35.46
N THR A 2 -23.13 33.43 34.31
CA THR A 2 -23.16 32.10 33.72
C THR A 2 -21.90 31.94 32.87
N SER A 3 -21.02 31.06 33.28
CA SER A 3 -19.82 30.70 32.49
C SER A 3 -20.24 29.90 31.26
N GLU A 4 -20.10 30.50 30.09
CA GLU A 4 -20.12 29.78 28.81
C GLU A 4 -18.92 28.83 28.78
N GLN A 5 -19.20 27.53 28.89
CA GLN A 5 -18.26 26.51 28.49
C GLN A 5 -18.15 26.54 26.97
N THR A 6 -17.04 27.06 26.45
CA THR A 6 -16.67 26.90 25.07
C THR A 6 -16.43 25.42 24.83
N ASP A 7 -17.38 24.77 24.15
CA ASP A 7 -17.21 23.45 23.56
C ASP A 7 -16.04 23.53 22.56
N SER A 8 -14.87 23.06 22.97
CA SER A 8 -13.73 22.87 22.07
C SER A 8 -14.05 21.68 21.18
N GLY A 9 -14.74 21.92 20.06
CA GLY A 9 -15.03 20.92 19.07
C GLY A 9 -13.73 20.19 18.68
N ALA A 10 -13.54 18.98 19.23
CA ALA A 10 -12.43 18.12 18.87
C ALA A 10 -12.46 17.92 17.35
N ARG A 11 -11.38 18.28 16.65
CA ARG A 11 -11.27 18.01 15.21
C ARG A 11 -11.53 16.52 15.02
N PRO A 12 -12.36 16.14 14.04
CA PRO A 12 -12.60 14.73 13.76
C PRO A 12 -11.24 14.05 13.54
N THR A 13 -11.03 12.96 14.26
CA THR A 13 -9.80 12.18 14.14
C THR A 13 -9.72 11.64 12.71
N GLN A 14 -8.64 11.93 12.02
CA GLN A 14 -8.41 11.48 10.63
C GLN A 14 -7.27 10.49 10.58
N LEU A 15 -7.32 9.61 9.58
CA LEU A 15 -6.26 8.67 9.24
C LEU A 15 -5.88 8.86 7.76
N LYS A 16 -4.66 9.31 7.51
CA LYS A 16 -4.13 9.42 6.14
C LYS A 16 -3.26 8.21 5.81
N VAL A 17 -3.66 7.45 4.80
CA VAL A 17 -2.99 6.24 4.33
C VAL A 17 -2.50 6.44 2.90
N VAL A 18 -1.29 5.98 2.62
CA VAL A 18 -0.68 6.02 1.29
C VAL A 18 -0.23 4.62 0.90
N THR A 19 -0.54 4.18 -0.33
CA THR A 19 0.13 3.03 -0.96
C THR A 19 1.09 3.50 -2.03
N PHE A 20 2.24 2.82 -2.15
CA PHE A 20 3.28 3.24 -3.09
C PHE A 20 4.25 2.11 -3.42
N ASN A 21 4.40 1.79 -4.72
CA ASN A 21 5.45 0.90 -5.22
C ASN A 21 6.77 1.68 -5.34
N THR A 22 7.83 1.22 -4.66
CA THR A 22 9.12 1.92 -4.55
C THR A 22 10.11 1.61 -5.68
N TRP A 23 9.74 0.73 -6.61
CA TRP A 23 10.55 0.38 -7.78
C TRP A 23 11.96 -0.13 -7.44
N LYS A 24 12.08 -0.99 -6.48
CA LYS A 24 13.35 -1.66 -6.09
C LYS A 24 14.58 -0.73 -6.06
N CYS A 25 15.70 -1.22 -6.60
CA CYS A 25 16.95 -0.46 -6.78
C CYS A 25 17.15 0.05 -8.22
N ASP A 26 16.09 0.01 -9.06
CA ASP A 26 16.20 0.37 -10.46
C ASP A 26 16.39 1.91 -10.64
N GLY A 27 16.91 2.35 -11.78
CA GLY A 27 17.21 3.75 -12.05
C GLY A 27 18.25 4.37 -11.12
N GLU A 28 18.19 5.67 -10.93
CA GLU A 28 19.08 6.46 -10.05
C GLU A 28 18.66 6.30 -8.58
N TYR A 29 18.86 5.11 -8.02
CA TYR A 29 18.32 4.71 -6.71
C TYR A 29 18.55 5.73 -5.60
N ALA A 30 19.78 6.25 -5.46
CA ALA A 30 20.11 7.21 -4.40
C ALA A 30 19.30 8.51 -4.52
N LEU A 31 19.18 9.05 -5.72
CA LEU A 31 18.40 10.26 -5.99
C LEU A 31 16.90 10.01 -5.77
N ARG A 32 16.41 8.83 -6.19
CA ARG A 32 15.01 8.44 -5.95
C ARG A 32 14.71 8.28 -4.47
N LEU A 33 15.60 7.67 -3.69
CA LEU A 33 15.44 7.52 -2.24
C LEU A 33 15.35 8.88 -1.52
N GLU A 34 16.15 9.85 -1.92
CA GLU A 34 16.05 11.23 -1.42
C GLU A 34 14.72 11.89 -1.81
N ALA A 35 14.29 11.72 -3.08
CA ALA A 35 13.00 12.22 -3.54
C ALA A 35 11.82 11.57 -2.81
N MET A 36 11.85 10.23 -2.62
CA MET A 36 10.88 9.51 -1.80
C MET A 36 10.78 10.09 -0.40
N SER A 37 11.92 10.18 0.30
CA SER A 37 11.97 10.68 1.67
C SER A 37 11.39 12.09 1.79
N ARG A 38 11.80 13.00 0.93
CA ARG A 38 11.32 14.40 0.92
C ARG A 38 9.82 14.49 0.67
N GLN A 39 9.32 13.81 -0.38
CA GLN A 39 7.90 13.87 -0.74
C GLN A 39 7.02 13.16 0.28
N MET A 40 7.46 12.01 0.83
CA MET A 40 6.74 11.32 1.91
C MET A 40 6.67 12.16 3.19
N GLN A 41 7.75 12.87 3.54
CA GLN A 41 7.76 13.78 4.68
C GLN A 41 6.78 14.96 4.48
N ALA A 42 6.74 15.55 3.28
CA ALA A 42 5.81 16.63 2.95
C ALA A 42 4.33 16.18 2.95
N LEU A 43 4.06 14.92 2.62
CA LEU A 43 2.70 14.36 2.67
C LEU A 43 2.17 14.25 4.10
N ASP A 44 3.04 14.09 5.11
CA ASP A 44 2.68 13.93 6.52
C ASP A 44 1.57 12.88 6.73
N ALA A 45 1.73 11.71 6.07
CA ALA A 45 0.78 10.62 6.19
C ALA A 45 1.00 9.81 7.47
N ASP A 46 -0.06 9.16 7.96
CA ASP A 46 -0.02 8.34 9.17
C ASP A 46 0.48 6.92 8.90
N VAL A 47 0.19 6.40 7.69
CA VAL A 47 0.56 5.05 7.28
C VAL A 47 1.02 5.06 5.82
N PHE A 48 2.11 4.37 5.55
CA PHE A 48 2.56 4.02 4.19
C PHE A 48 2.59 2.50 4.03
N ALA A 49 1.86 1.99 3.04
CA ALA A 49 1.93 0.61 2.56
C ALA A 49 2.81 0.58 1.30
N LEU A 50 4.01 0.03 1.42
CA LEU A 50 5.04 0.08 0.38
C LEU A 50 5.23 -1.28 -0.28
N GLN A 51 5.42 -1.29 -1.59
CA GLN A 51 5.76 -2.46 -2.38
C GLN A 51 7.15 -2.29 -2.98
N GLU A 52 7.75 -3.41 -3.38
CA GLU A 52 9.07 -3.47 -4.02
C GLU A 52 10.22 -2.84 -3.21
N CYS A 53 10.10 -2.78 -1.88
CA CYS A 53 11.18 -2.25 -1.06
C CYS A 53 12.45 -3.10 -1.22
N PHE A 54 13.49 -2.51 -1.81
CA PHE A 54 14.78 -3.15 -1.99
C PHE A 54 15.52 -3.25 -0.66
N ALA A 55 16.04 -4.45 -0.38
CA ALA A 55 16.96 -4.67 0.74
C ALA A 55 18.03 -5.69 0.35
N THR A 56 19.29 -5.38 0.61
CA THR A 56 20.39 -6.35 0.45
C THR A 56 20.35 -7.40 1.55
N LEU A 57 20.80 -8.61 1.24
CA LEU A 57 20.75 -9.71 2.20
C LEU A 57 21.66 -9.48 3.42
N ASP A 58 22.76 -8.76 3.24
CA ASP A 58 23.69 -8.36 4.29
C ASP A 58 23.20 -7.16 5.13
N GLY A 59 22.07 -6.54 4.74
CA GLY A 59 21.48 -5.40 5.43
C GLY A 59 22.19 -4.06 5.22
N SER A 60 23.18 -3.99 4.31
CA SER A 60 23.91 -2.75 4.01
C SER A 60 23.01 -1.68 3.38
N THR A 61 21.97 -2.10 2.66
CA THR A 61 20.95 -1.23 2.07
C THR A 61 19.58 -1.80 2.34
N ASP A 62 18.65 -0.93 2.82
CA ASP A 62 17.25 -1.28 3.10
C ASP A 62 16.39 -0.03 2.92
N THR A 63 15.64 0.00 1.82
CA THR A 63 14.74 1.12 1.47
C THR A 63 13.74 1.40 2.58
N ALA A 64 13.03 0.38 3.06
CA ALA A 64 11.98 0.55 4.05
C ALA A 64 12.52 1.05 5.39
N ARG A 65 13.64 0.49 5.84
CA ARG A 65 14.31 0.91 7.09
C ARG A 65 14.83 2.34 7.00
N ASN A 66 15.42 2.72 5.85
CA ASN A 66 15.90 4.08 5.63
C ASN A 66 14.75 5.10 5.69
N LEU A 67 13.64 4.83 4.99
CA LEU A 67 12.46 5.68 5.00
C LEU A 67 11.82 5.76 6.38
N ALA A 68 11.65 4.63 7.07
CA ALA A 68 11.08 4.59 8.43
C ALA A 68 11.92 5.42 9.41
N HIS A 69 13.25 5.31 9.35
CA HIS A 69 14.15 6.11 10.19
C HIS A 69 14.04 7.61 9.90
N ARG A 70 14.04 8.02 8.63
CA ARG A 70 13.94 9.44 8.23
C ARG A 70 12.60 10.05 8.59
N LEU A 71 11.52 9.27 8.55
CA LEU A 71 10.16 9.72 8.88
C LEU A 71 9.82 9.58 10.37
N GLY A 72 10.68 8.93 11.18
CA GLY A 72 10.41 8.66 12.59
C GLY A 72 9.22 7.70 12.79
N MET A 73 9.02 6.73 11.89
CA MET A 73 7.87 5.83 11.89
C MET A 73 8.23 4.42 12.35
N HIS A 74 7.26 3.71 12.94
CA HIS A 74 7.35 2.28 13.19
C HIS A 74 7.35 1.52 11.86
N LEU A 75 8.04 0.38 11.82
CA LEU A 75 8.23 -0.42 10.61
C LEU A 75 7.89 -1.89 10.85
N HIS A 76 7.15 -2.49 9.92
CA HIS A 76 7.08 -3.94 9.74
C HIS A 76 7.41 -4.27 8.28
N THR A 77 8.31 -5.24 8.05
CA THR A 77 8.70 -5.71 6.71
C THR A 77 8.32 -7.16 6.49
N ALA A 78 7.95 -7.51 5.27
CA ALA A 78 7.71 -8.87 4.82
C ALA A 78 8.57 -9.13 3.56
N PRO A 79 9.74 -9.81 3.71
CA PRO A 79 10.59 -10.15 2.58
C PRO A 79 9.86 -11.09 1.61
N ALA A 80 9.63 -10.66 0.37
CA ALA A 80 8.89 -11.43 -0.61
C ALA A 80 9.82 -12.16 -1.58
N ARG A 81 10.30 -11.48 -2.61
CA ARG A 81 11.05 -12.10 -3.70
C ARG A 81 12.55 -11.95 -3.49
N ARG A 82 13.25 -13.05 -3.20
CA ARG A 82 14.72 -13.09 -3.22
C ARG A 82 15.21 -13.18 -4.65
N LYS A 83 16.16 -12.29 -5.02
CA LYS A 83 16.79 -12.27 -6.35
C LYS A 83 18.15 -11.56 -6.28
N ARG A 84 19.11 -12.02 -7.11
CA ARG A 84 20.32 -11.24 -7.38
C ARG A 84 19.98 -10.06 -8.28
N ARG A 85 20.48 -8.88 -7.91
CA ARG A 85 20.29 -7.62 -8.66
C ARG A 85 21.62 -6.92 -8.84
N TRP A 86 21.74 -6.23 -9.99
CA TRP A 86 22.85 -5.32 -10.20
C TRP A 86 22.63 -4.05 -9.40
N PHE A 87 23.55 -3.74 -8.52
CA PHE A 87 23.42 -2.56 -7.65
C PHE A 87 24.82 -1.99 -7.36
N GLN A 88 25.02 -0.69 -7.62
CA GLN A 88 26.28 0.03 -7.38
C GLN A 88 27.54 -0.64 -7.96
N GLY A 89 27.42 -1.24 -9.15
CA GLY A 89 28.56 -1.83 -9.84
C GLY A 89 28.82 -3.30 -9.52
N GLU A 90 27.96 -3.96 -8.75
CA GLU A 90 28.12 -5.37 -8.40
C GLU A 90 26.79 -6.15 -8.36
N TRP A 91 26.87 -7.48 -8.41
CA TRP A 91 25.71 -8.35 -8.23
C TRP A 91 25.51 -8.66 -6.74
N VAL A 92 24.43 -8.18 -6.16
CA VAL A 92 24.07 -8.39 -4.75
C VAL A 92 22.87 -9.33 -4.60
N ASP A 93 22.90 -10.18 -3.59
CA ASP A 93 21.72 -10.91 -3.14
C ASP A 93 20.77 -9.95 -2.41
N SER A 94 19.52 -9.93 -2.78
CA SER A 94 18.57 -8.93 -2.30
C SER A 94 17.15 -9.46 -2.22
N PHE A 95 16.30 -8.76 -1.47
CA PHE A 95 14.86 -8.93 -1.44
C PHE A 95 14.16 -7.78 -2.15
N SER A 96 12.97 -8.06 -2.63
CA SER A 96 11.93 -7.09 -2.97
C SER A 96 10.81 -7.32 -1.96
N SER A 97 10.71 -6.46 -0.95
CA SER A 97 9.88 -6.66 0.23
C SER A 97 8.59 -5.84 0.16
N LEU A 98 7.58 -6.28 0.91
CA LEU A 98 6.49 -5.40 1.35
C LEU A 98 6.91 -4.73 2.66
N ALA A 99 6.44 -3.49 2.87
CA ALA A 99 6.65 -2.80 4.14
C ALA A 99 5.44 -1.96 4.52
N VAL A 100 5.14 -1.91 5.80
CA VAL A 100 4.20 -0.95 6.38
C VAL A 100 4.97 -0.05 7.32
N LEU A 101 4.95 1.25 7.03
CA LEU A 101 5.42 2.29 7.94
C LEU A 101 4.20 2.92 8.62
N SER A 102 4.28 3.16 9.91
CA SER A 102 3.18 3.73 10.68
C SER A 102 3.67 4.72 11.73
N ARG A 103 2.97 5.85 11.85
CA ARG A 103 3.12 6.78 12.96
C ARG A 103 2.67 6.14 14.28
N PHE A 104 1.71 5.23 14.20
CA PHE A 104 1.19 4.48 15.34
C PHE A 104 1.96 3.19 15.56
N LEU A 105 2.00 2.72 16.80
CA LEU A 105 2.60 1.44 17.12
C LEU A 105 1.92 0.31 16.36
N ILE A 106 2.71 -0.48 15.63
CA ILE A 106 2.24 -1.71 15.00
C ILE A 106 2.10 -2.77 16.10
N ARG A 107 0.85 -3.13 16.43
CA ARG A 107 0.52 -4.07 17.51
C ARG A 107 0.84 -5.51 17.13
N THR A 108 0.49 -5.88 15.89
CA THR A 108 0.83 -7.18 15.31
C THR A 108 1.25 -6.98 13.85
N GLY A 109 2.24 -7.74 13.42
CA GLY A 109 2.68 -7.78 12.03
C GLY A 109 2.95 -9.23 11.64
N ASN A 110 2.32 -9.70 10.57
CA ASN A 110 2.56 -11.00 9.97
C ASN A 110 2.38 -10.95 8.45
N HIS A 111 2.65 -12.06 7.79
CA HIS A 111 2.42 -12.20 6.36
C HIS A 111 2.07 -13.64 6.01
N MET A 112 1.48 -13.82 4.83
CA MET A 112 1.23 -15.12 4.23
C MET A 112 1.69 -15.15 2.78
N GLU A 113 2.10 -16.31 2.30
CA GLU A 113 2.36 -16.53 0.88
C GLU A 113 1.05 -16.57 0.10
N LEU A 114 1.06 -15.95 -1.07
CA LEU A 114 -0.03 -16.01 -2.04
C LEU A 114 0.31 -17.02 -3.15
N PRO A 115 -0.70 -17.59 -3.83
CA PRO A 115 -0.47 -18.40 -5.01
C PRO A 115 0.46 -17.68 -5.98
N SER A 116 1.47 -18.37 -6.48
CA SER A 116 2.44 -17.80 -7.41
C SER A 116 3.03 -18.88 -8.31
N THR A 117 3.58 -18.49 -9.45
CA THR A 117 4.32 -19.35 -10.36
C THR A 117 5.81 -19.05 -10.28
N GLN A 118 6.64 -19.92 -10.83
CA GLN A 118 8.08 -19.66 -10.93
C GLN A 118 8.39 -18.36 -11.69
N ALA A 119 7.61 -18.05 -12.72
CA ALA A 119 7.76 -16.82 -13.52
C ALA A 119 7.38 -15.57 -12.73
N ASP A 120 6.30 -15.64 -11.95
CA ASP A 120 5.85 -14.52 -11.12
C ASP A 120 6.80 -14.25 -9.93
N GLY A 121 7.38 -15.31 -9.37
CA GLY A 121 8.16 -15.26 -8.13
C GLY A 121 7.26 -15.18 -6.90
N GLY A 122 7.85 -15.11 -5.71
CA GLY A 122 7.09 -15.09 -4.46
C GLY A 122 6.21 -13.85 -4.32
N ARG A 123 4.92 -14.06 -4.03
CA ARG A 123 3.94 -13.00 -3.72
C ARG A 123 3.44 -13.19 -2.30
N LEU A 124 3.23 -12.10 -1.59
CA LEU A 124 2.81 -12.09 -0.19
C LEU A 124 1.61 -11.16 0.00
N ALA A 125 0.83 -11.46 1.05
CA ALA A 125 -0.02 -10.50 1.73
C ALA A 125 0.57 -10.23 3.12
N GLN A 126 0.79 -8.96 3.46
CA GLN A 126 1.29 -8.48 4.75
C GLN A 126 0.14 -7.88 5.54
N PHE A 127 0.03 -8.24 6.83
CA PHE A 127 -1.06 -7.81 7.71
C PHE A 127 -0.48 -7.06 8.90
N CYS A 128 -0.85 -5.80 9.07
CA CYS A 128 -0.40 -4.96 10.18
C CYS A 128 -1.61 -4.39 10.94
N SER A 129 -1.75 -4.75 12.21
CA SER A 129 -2.77 -4.18 13.09
C SER A 129 -2.21 -2.94 13.79
N LEU A 130 -2.93 -1.84 13.70
CA LEU A 130 -2.62 -0.55 14.30
C LEU A 130 -3.75 -0.16 15.25
N GLU A 131 -3.47 0.79 16.14
CA GLU A 131 -4.48 1.40 17.01
C GLU A 131 -4.39 2.92 16.90
N GLN A 132 -5.50 3.55 16.54
CA GLN A 132 -5.63 5.00 16.49
C GLN A 132 -6.89 5.43 17.27
N ALA A 133 -6.72 6.31 18.24
CA ALA A 133 -7.81 6.84 19.05
C ALA A 133 -8.73 5.73 19.64
N GLY A 134 -8.16 4.62 20.11
CA GLY A 134 -8.89 3.48 20.65
C GLY A 134 -9.60 2.61 19.61
N ARG A 135 -9.39 2.85 18.33
CA ARG A 135 -9.95 2.04 17.24
C ARG A 135 -8.86 1.19 16.59
N SER A 136 -9.17 -0.07 16.35
CA SER A 136 -8.28 -0.99 15.64
C SER A 136 -8.39 -0.80 14.13
N VAL A 137 -7.26 -0.71 13.45
CA VAL A 137 -7.16 -0.64 11.99
C VAL A 137 -6.28 -1.79 11.51
N LEU A 138 -6.77 -2.57 10.55
CA LEU A 138 -5.98 -3.56 9.84
C LEU A 138 -5.55 -3.00 8.49
N VAL A 139 -4.26 -2.90 8.28
CA VAL A 139 -3.65 -2.59 6.98
C VAL A 139 -3.16 -3.89 6.37
N VAL A 140 -3.75 -4.27 5.25
CA VAL A 140 -3.33 -5.40 4.43
C VAL A 140 -2.58 -4.83 3.24
N ASN A 141 -1.30 -5.15 3.11
CA ASN A 141 -0.44 -4.69 2.03
C ASN A 141 -0.08 -5.85 1.10
N THR A 142 -0.20 -5.66 -0.20
CA THR A 142 0.09 -6.71 -1.19
C THR A 142 0.72 -6.16 -2.46
N HIS A 143 1.31 -7.03 -3.24
CA HIS A 143 1.73 -6.78 -4.61
C HIS A 143 1.35 -8.02 -5.43
N LEU A 144 0.28 -7.91 -6.23
CA LEU A 144 -0.26 -9.01 -7.01
C LEU A 144 0.61 -9.31 -8.24
N SER A 145 0.29 -10.38 -8.96
CA SER A 145 1.04 -10.84 -10.13
C SER A 145 1.13 -9.78 -11.23
N HIS A 146 2.34 -9.58 -11.74
CA HIS A 146 2.61 -8.70 -12.89
C HIS A 146 2.52 -9.43 -14.24
N LEU A 147 2.24 -10.74 -14.24
CA LEU A 147 2.15 -11.52 -15.47
C LEU A 147 1.01 -10.99 -16.37
N LEU A 148 1.25 -11.02 -17.67
CA LEU A 148 0.25 -10.65 -18.67
C LEU A 148 -0.88 -11.69 -18.74
N GLN A 149 -2.01 -11.32 -19.31
CA GLN A 149 -3.16 -12.20 -19.49
C GLN A 149 -2.77 -13.49 -20.24
N LEU A 150 -1.98 -13.38 -21.30
CA LEU A 150 -1.50 -14.54 -22.07
C LEU A 150 -0.62 -15.51 -21.27
N GLU A 151 -0.09 -15.05 -20.13
CA GLU A 151 0.70 -15.84 -19.17
C GLU A 151 -0.16 -16.35 -18.01
N GLY A 152 -1.47 -16.12 -18.04
CA GLY A 152 -2.42 -16.48 -16.97
C GLY A 152 -2.42 -15.52 -15.79
N GLY A 153 -1.91 -14.29 -15.96
CA GLY A 153 -1.78 -13.31 -14.91
C GLY A 153 -3.11 -12.85 -14.31
N ASP A 154 -4.14 -12.73 -15.13
CA ASP A 154 -5.51 -12.39 -14.73
C ASP A 154 -6.12 -13.43 -13.76
N ALA A 155 -6.07 -14.71 -14.12
CA ALA A 155 -6.52 -15.80 -13.26
C ALA A 155 -5.73 -15.86 -11.96
N LEU A 156 -4.41 -15.65 -12.03
CA LEU A 156 -3.54 -15.66 -10.87
C LEU A 156 -3.84 -14.49 -9.93
N ARG A 157 -4.05 -13.26 -10.43
CA ARG A 157 -4.46 -12.11 -9.61
C ARG A 157 -5.79 -12.35 -8.90
N SER A 158 -6.79 -12.91 -9.61
CA SER A 158 -8.07 -13.31 -9.01
C SER A 158 -7.88 -14.32 -7.87
N GLU A 159 -7.04 -15.33 -8.07
CA GLU A 159 -6.77 -16.35 -7.04
C GLU A 159 -6.03 -15.77 -5.85
N GLN A 160 -5.03 -14.92 -6.08
CA GLN A 160 -4.28 -14.21 -5.05
C GLN A 160 -5.22 -13.35 -4.20
N LEU A 161 -6.07 -12.53 -4.83
CA LEU A 161 -7.01 -11.67 -4.13
C LEU A 161 -8.04 -12.47 -3.33
N ARG A 162 -8.60 -13.54 -3.91
CA ARG A 162 -9.53 -14.44 -3.20
C ARG A 162 -8.89 -15.08 -1.97
N THR A 163 -7.65 -15.55 -2.11
CA THR A 163 -6.89 -16.19 -1.02
C THR A 163 -6.64 -15.21 0.12
N LEU A 164 -6.20 -14.00 -0.19
CA LEU A 164 -5.97 -12.92 0.76
C LEU A 164 -7.26 -12.54 1.50
N LEU A 165 -8.38 -12.34 0.79
CA LEU A 165 -9.66 -11.96 1.38
C LEU A 165 -10.24 -13.08 2.26
N ASN A 166 -10.12 -14.33 1.84
CA ASN A 166 -10.52 -15.49 2.66
C ASN A 166 -9.72 -15.57 3.96
N HIS A 167 -8.44 -15.20 3.94
CA HIS A 167 -7.63 -15.13 5.15
C HIS A 167 -8.05 -13.97 6.04
N SER A 168 -8.23 -12.78 5.47
CA SER A 168 -8.66 -11.57 6.19
C SER A 168 -10.01 -11.78 6.90
N ALA A 169 -10.95 -12.49 6.28
CA ALA A 169 -12.27 -12.79 6.85
C ALA A 169 -12.21 -13.71 8.09
N ARG A 170 -11.10 -14.40 8.33
CA ARG A 170 -10.88 -15.25 9.51
C ARG A 170 -10.13 -14.53 10.64
N MET A 171 -9.64 -13.33 10.37
CA MET A 171 -8.96 -12.51 11.38
C MET A 171 -10.00 -11.89 12.35
N PRO A 172 -9.59 -11.51 13.57
CA PRO A 172 -10.45 -10.73 14.45
C PRO A 172 -10.97 -9.47 13.73
N PRO A 173 -12.21 -9.06 13.99
CA PRO A 173 -12.77 -7.87 13.36
C PRO A 173 -12.01 -6.60 13.80
N HIS A 174 -11.82 -5.68 12.87
CA HIS A 174 -11.22 -4.37 13.09
C HIS A 174 -12.25 -3.27 12.78
N ALA A 175 -12.11 -2.10 13.38
CA ALA A 175 -12.97 -0.97 13.09
C ALA A 175 -12.86 -0.53 11.64
N LEU A 176 -11.67 -0.68 11.05
CA LEU A 176 -11.38 -0.44 9.63
C LEU A 176 -10.40 -1.49 9.11
N THR A 177 -10.71 -2.10 7.97
CA THR A 177 -9.79 -2.97 7.24
C THR A 177 -9.53 -2.38 5.87
N LEU A 178 -8.27 -2.09 5.59
CA LEU A 178 -7.79 -1.50 4.34
C LEU A 178 -6.94 -2.52 3.61
N LEU A 179 -7.22 -2.72 2.33
CA LEU A 179 -6.37 -3.48 1.42
C LEU A 179 -5.67 -2.49 0.49
N CYS A 180 -4.36 -2.41 0.61
CA CYS A 180 -3.48 -1.49 -0.09
C CYS A 180 -2.50 -2.25 -0.98
N GLY A 181 -2.12 -1.69 -2.11
CA GLY A 181 -1.05 -2.29 -2.89
C GLY A 181 -1.05 -1.96 -4.36
N ASP A 182 -0.06 -2.56 -5.04
CA ASP A 182 0.01 -2.66 -6.49
C ASP A 182 -0.70 -3.95 -6.91
N PHE A 183 -1.84 -3.80 -7.58
CA PHE A 183 -2.67 -4.92 -8.04
C PHE A 183 -2.30 -5.38 -9.45
N ASN A 184 -1.44 -4.63 -10.14
CA ASN A 184 -1.08 -4.87 -11.55
C ASN A 184 -2.29 -4.99 -12.48
N ALA A 185 -3.41 -4.42 -12.08
CA ALA A 185 -4.67 -4.38 -12.83
C ALA A 185 -5.56 -3.23 -12.33
N SER A 186 -6.41 -2.72 -13.20
CA SER A 186 -7.45 -1.74 -12.84
C SER A 186 -8.63 -2.45 -12.15
N MET A 187 -9.35 -1.74 -11.26
CA MET A 187 -10.49 -2.31 -10.52
C MET A 187 -11.68 -2.68 -11.39
N ASP A 188 -11.77 -2.12 -12.60
CA ASP A 188 -12.78 -2.46 -13.61
C ASP A 188 -12.36 -3.62 -14.53
N SER A 189 -11.14 -4.15 -14.36
CA SER A 189 -10.67 -5.30 -15.10
C SER A 189 -11.54 -6.55 -14.82
N PRO A 190 -11.69 -7.46 -15.80
CA PRO A 190 -12.52 -8.67 -15.63
C PRO A 190 -12.13 -9.54 -14.44
N GLU A 191 -10.85 -9.56 -14.07
CA GLU A 191 -10.34 -10.37 -12.98
C GLU A 191 -10.55 -9.74 -11.59
N LEU A 192 -10.67 -8.41 -11.47
CA LEU A 192 -10.81 -7.71 -10.19
C LEU A 192 -12.24 -7.21 -9.94
N SER A 193 -12.97 -6.79 -10.97
CA SER A 193 -14.33 -6.25 -10.84
C SER A 193 -15.32 -7.16 -10.11
N PRO A 194 -15.25 -8.51 -10.18
CA PRO A 194 -16.14 -9.38 -9.41
C PRO A 194 -16.02 -9.20 -7.89
N PHE A 195 -14.86 -8.75 -7.39
CA PHE A 195 -14.66 -8.54 -5.95
C PHE A 195 -15.33 -7.27 -5.42
N MET A 196 -15.77 -6.37 -6.30
CA MET A 196 -16.61 -5.22 -5.95
C MET A 196 -18.07 -5.62 -5.68
N GLN A 197 -18.44 -6.86 -5.94
CA GLN A 197 -19.78 -7.43 -5.72
C GLN A 197 -19.78 -8.37 -4.51
N PRO A 198 -20.97 -8.70 -3.95
CA PRO A 198 -21.07 -9.72 -2.92
C PRO A 198 -20.44 -11.05 -3.34
N PRO A 199 -19.82 -11.79 -2.40
CA PRO A 199 -19.83 -11.57 -0.94
C PRO A 199 -18.77 -10.59 -0.42
N TRP A 200 -17.83 -10.13 -1.25
CA TRP A 200 -16.70 -9.30 -0.80
C TRP A 200 -17.09 -7.83 -0.68
N SER A 201 -17.76 -7.28 -1.69
CA SER A 201 -18.24 -5.89 -1.76
C SER A 201 -17.12 -4.88 -1.45
N LEU A 202 -15.92 -5.09 -2.02
CA LEU A 202 -14.81 -4.15 -1.86
C LEU A 202 -15.22 -2.76 -2.35
N VAL A 203 -14.73 -1.74 -1.68
CA VAL A 203 -15.02 -0.34 -2.02
C VAL A 203 -13.72 0.36 -2.37
N ASP A 204 -13.60 0.89 -3.60
CA ASP A 204 -12.47 1.74 -3.99
C ASP A 204 -12.57 3.07 -3.23
N ALA A 205 -11.67 3.25 -2.26
CA ALA A 205 -11.64 4.42 -1.42
C ALA A 205 -11.34 5.70 -2.20
N PHE A 206 -10.59 5.61 -3.30
CA PHE A 206 -10.28 6.75 -4.17
C PHE A 206 -11.55 7.25 -4.87
N ALA A 207 -12.31 6.36 -5.47
CA ALA A 207 -13.58 6.69 -6.11
C ALA A 207 -14.62 7.18 -5.09
N GLN A 208 -14.70 6.54 -3.90
CA GLN A 208 -15.62 6.95 -2.84
C GLN A 208 -15.33 8.35 -2.30
N ALA A 209 -14.07 8.78 -2.27
CA ALA A 209 -13.68 10.14 -1.87
C ALA A 209 -13.89 11.19 -2.98
N GLY A 210 -14.49 10.82 -4.12
CA GLY A 210 -14.66 11.71 -5.25
C GLY A 210 -13.37 12.02 -6.00
N GLY A 211 -12.36 11.14 -5.93
CA GLY A 211 -11.12 11.25 -6.68
C GLY A 211 -11.38 11.28 -8.20
N GLY A 212 -10.61 12.10 -8.91
CA GLY A 212 -10.68 12.22 -10.37
C GLY A 212 -9.91 11.12 -11.12
N GLU A 213 -9.21 11.49 -12.19
CA GLU A 213 -8.35 10.54 -12.90
C GLU A 213 -7.24 10.01 -11.98
N LYS A 214 -7.03 8.70 -12.01
CA LYS A 214 -6.02 8.01 -11.21
C LYS A 214 -5.08 7.23 -12.13
N PHE A 215 -3.98 7.86 -12.54
CA PHE A 215 -2.89 7.17 -13.22
C PHE A 215 -1.73 6.99 -12.26
N THR A 216 -1.49 5.76 -11.85
CA THR A 216 -0.42 5.42 -10.92
C THR A 216 0.83 4.88 -11.61
N TYR A 217 0.71 4.44 -12.85
CA TYR A 217 1.83 3.98 -13.68
C TYR A 217 1.72 4.55 -15.10
N ARG A 218 2.85 4.86 -15.72
CA ARG A 218 2.93 5.25 -17.13
C ARG A 218 3.76 4.24 -17.90
N THR A 219 3.16 3.69 -18.95
CA THR A 219 3.91 2.81 -19.85
C THR A 219 5.01 3.58 -20.58
N PRO A 220 6.03 2.91 -21.16
CA PRO A 220 7.05 3.57 -21.98
C PRO A 220 6.46 4.39 -23.14
N GLU A 221 5.29 4.01 -23.65
CA GLU A 221 4.55 4.70 -24.71
C GLU A 221 3.75 5.90 -24.18
N GLY A 222 3.74 6.14 -22.87
CA GLY A 222 3.09 7.27 -22.23
C GLY A 222 1.63 7.05 -21.82
N HIS A 223 1.09 5.82 -21.99
CA HIS A 223 -0.27 5.50 -21.52
C HIS A 223 -0.33 5.44 -20.01
N GLY A 224 -1.33 6.11 -19.41
CA GLY A 224 -1.60 6.03 -17.99
C GLY A 224 -2.36 4.76 -17.63
N LEU A 225 -1.89 4.02 -16.62
CA LEU A 225 -2.56 2.86 -16.04
C LEU A 225 -2.87 3.12 -14.56
N ASN A 226 -3.94 2.48 -14.10
CA ASN A 226 -4.41 2.55 -12.72
C ASN A 226 -4.18 1.19 -12.05
N LEU A 227 -3.01 1.00 -11.44
CA LEU A 227 -2.55 -0.28 -10.92
C LEU A 227 -2.52 -0.34 -9.38
N ASP A 228 -2.41 0.84 -8.73
CA ASP A 228 -2.26 0.93 -7.28
C ASP A 228 -3.58 1.35 -6.64
N HIS A 229 -4.00 0.65 -5.59
CA HIS A 229 -5.30 0.83 -4.99
C HIS A 229 -5.26 0.83 -3.46
N ILE A 230 -6.21 1.57 -2.85
CA ILE A 230 -6.60 1.45 -1.45
C ILE A 230 -8.08 1.12 -1.44
N LEU A 231 -8.42 -0.08 -0.95
CA LEU A 231 -9.78 -0.59 -0.90
C LEU A 231 -10.22 -0.75 0.56
N CYS A 232 -11.44 -0.36 0.87
CA CYS A 232 -12.09 -0.77 2.11
C CYS A 232 -12.64 -2.19 1.96
N VAL A 233 -12.52 -3.00 3.02
CA VAL A 233 -13.00 -4.38 3.08
C VAL A 233 -14.17 -4.47 4.06
N PRO A 234 -15.43 -4.19 3.64
CA PRO A 234 -16.59 -4.11 4.54
C PRO A 234 -16.89 -5.42 5.25
N SER A 235 -16.64 -6.57 4.61
CA SER A 235 -16.84 -7.90 5.21
C SER A 235 -15.97 -8.16 6.45
N CYS A 236 -14.91 -7.36 6.65
CA CYS A 236 -13.98 -7.44 7.79
C CYS A 236 -14.11 -6.26 8.75
N SER A 237 -15.03 -5.31 8.49
CA SER A 237 -15.18 -4.07 9.27
C SER A 237 -16.64 -3.84 9.64
N PRO A 238 -16.98 -3.69 10.92
CA PRO A 238 -18.37 -3.52 11.37
C PRO A 238 -18.95 -2.13 11.06
N SER A 239 -18.12 -1.15 10.70
CA SER A 239 -18.55 0.22 10.42
C SER A 239 -18.03 0.72 9.09
N THR A 240 -18.83 1.55 8.41
CA THR A 240 -18.40 2.29 7.22
C THR A 240 -17.69 3.55 7.66
N MET A 241 -16.42 3.69 7.24
CA MET A 241 -15.64 4.92 7.42
C MET A 241 -15.85 5.86 6.23
N ALA A 242 -15.93 7.15 6.51
CA ALA A 242 -16.00 8.15 5.44
C ALA A 242 -14.63 8.33 4.78
N CYS A 243 -14.57 8.19 3.47
CA CYS A 243 -13.41 8.62 2.69
C CYS A 243 -13.53 10.13 2.43
N LEU A 244 -12.68 10.93 3.07
CA LEU A 244 -12.80 12.39 3.10
C LEU A 244 -12.06 13.06 1.95
N ALA A 245 -10.92 12.52 1.53
CA ALA A 245 -10.09 13.04 0.46
C ALA A 245 -9.28 11.94 -0.20
N ALA A 246 -9.03 12.10 -1.50
CA ALA A 246 -8.17 11.23 -2.30
C ALA A 246 -7.26 12.04 -3.22
N SER A 247 -6.04 11.58 -3.42
CA SER A 247 -5.09 12.19 -4.37
C SER A 247 -4.06 11.19 -4.87
N VAL A 248 -3.58 11.41 -6.11
CA VAL A 248 -2.35 10.80 -6.62
C VAL A 248 -1.19 11.64 -6.12
N VAL A 249 -0.19 11.01 -5.54
CA VAL A 249 0.93 11.64 -4.82
C VAL A 249 2.26 11.01 -5.21
N LEU A 250 3.37 11.54 -4.67
CA LEU A 250 4.73 11.02 -4.93
C LEU A 250 5.10 11.04 -6.42
N ASN A 251 4.66 12.09 -7.12
CA ASN A 251 4.84 12.28 -8.56
C ASN A 251 5.24 13.73 -8.90
N GLU A 252 5.83 14.45 -7.94
CA GLU A 252 6.27 15.83 -8.16
C GLU A 252 7.30 15.93 -9.29
N PRO A 253 7.28 17.01 -10.09
CA PRO A 253 8.25 17.24 -11.15
C PRO A 253 9.70 17.20 -10.66
N GLY A 254 10.61 16.73 -11.50
CA GLY A 254 12.03 16.59 -11.22
C GLY A 254 12.46 15.13 -11.14
N VAL A 255 13.18 14.75 -10.08
CA VAL A 255 13.52 13.35 -9.86
C VAL A 255 12.29 12.61 -9.34
N LEU A 256 11.71 11.77 -10.18
CA LEU A 256 10.59 10.93 -9.79
C LEU A 256 11.06 9.88 -8.75
N PRO A 257 10.31 9.70 -7.65
CA PRO A 257 10.68 8.71 -6.63
C PRO A 257 10.57 7.26 -7.12
N SER A 258 9.70 6.99 -8.09
CA SER A 258 9.43 5.67 -8.66
C SER A 258 8.94 5.81 -10.11
N ASP A 259 8.81 4.69 -10.82
CA ASP A 259 8.03 4.56 -12.06
C ASP A 259 6.51 4.52 -11.77
N HIS A 260 6.13 4.32 -10.51
CA HIS A 260 4.77 4.50 -10.01
C HIS A 260 4.58 5.85 -9.31
N ALA A 261 3.35 6.35 -9.29
CA ALA A 261 2.86 7.35 -8.35
C ALA A 261 2.15 6.67 -7.18
N GLY A 262 2.10 7.31 -6.03
CA GLY A 262 1.35 6.82 -4.87
C GLY A 262 -0.12 7.20 -4.91
N VAL A 263 -0.94 6.48 -4.16
CA VAL A 263 -2.35 6.81 -3.89
C VAL A 263 -2.49 7.15 -2.41
N SER A 264 -3.06 8.32 -2.13
CA SER A 264 -3.32 8.82 -0.77
C SER A 264 -4.82 8.91 -0.52
N ILE A 265 -5.29 8.38 0.62
CA ILE A 265 -6.67 8.52 1.09
C ILE A 265 -6.65 9.03 2.52
N THR A 266 -7.55 9.98 2.82
CA THR A 266 -7.84 10.43 4.19
C THR A 266 -9.20 9.90 4.62
N PHE A 267 -9.21 9.15 5.72
CA PHE A 267 -10.40 8.57 6.33
C PHE A 267 -10.84 9.39 7.54
N GLY A 268 -12.15 9.55 7.75
CA GLY A 268 -12.72 10.05 8.99
C GLY A 268 -12.83 8.93 10.01
N MET A 269 -12.26 9.10 11.18
CA MET A 269 -12.24 8.11 12.26
C MET A 269 -13.26 8.48 13.36
N ASN A 270 -14.52 8.71 12.97
CA ASN A 270 -15.60 9.10 13.90
C ASN A 270 -16.14 7.93 14.71
#